data_ed26c0907c016e92541e583f36d4086c
#
_entry.id   ed26c0907c016e92541e583f36d4086c
#
_cell.length_a   1.000
_cell.length_b   1.000
_cell.length_c   1.000
_cell.angle_alpha   90.00
_cell.angle_beta   90.00
_cell.angle_gamma   90.00
#
_symmetry.space_group_name_H-M   'P 1'
#
loop_
_entity.id
_entity.type
_entity.pdbx_description
1 polymer ?
#
loop_
_entity_poly.entity_id
_entity_poly.type
_entity_poly.pdbx_seq_one_letter_code
_entity_poly.pdbx_strand_id
1 'polypeptide(L)'
;MSDSVAAVDAGAPAQRPNKPSMLDRAAGDTARVPATLTPVLPHELVAGSVPAVIGLEESAVWNAAVQACGTERVHYVFTVESGRCWYLAVPSAALASDPDSWCPLAAALPGNSEYWDKETVYLYEHEGQAGALRWDPETGRMQLFLGPSRTILPRVQSLDANFVTINPLMAQLVPWRNKDLRTDQLSRAAGRILLYSGLSVTLIALALMIVTYLAAALLQPQLENARSKVDTATNNLMTNASTALESDVFKHFNRIQELLDALYGLKGTLVRYEVKQDGSVEWEALVPPAYTAGSSEALRGSAPVGGVEKDGRVRIRGTQ
;
A
#
# COMPACT_ATOMS: atom_id res chain seq x y z
N MET A 1 59.82 -29.38 -33.98
CA MET A 1 58.61 -29.25 -34.81
C MET A 1 57.43 -29.70 -33.94
N SER A 2 56.79 -28.79 -33.36
CA SER A 2 55.62 -29.07 -32.47
C SER A 2 54.53 -28.16 -32.94
N ASP A 3 53.56 -28.76 -33.61
CA ASP A 3 52.31 -28.07 -34.03
C ASP A 3 51.45 -27.74 -32.81
N SER A 4 51.34 -26.47 -32.55
CA SER A 4 50.39 -25.94 -31.58
C SER A 4 49.03 -25.72 -32.28
N VAL A 5 48.15 -26.67 -32.13
CA VAL A 5 46.74 -26.53 -32.53
C VAL A 5 46.07 -25.54 -31.58
N ALA A 6 45.73 -24.35 -32.11
CA ALA A 6 44.91 -23.38 -31.40
C ALA A 6 43.49 -23.95 -31.18
N ALA A 7 43.13 -24.12 -29.93
CA ALA A 7 41.76 -24.47 -29.53
C ALA A 7 40.85 -23.31 -29.93
N VAL A 8 39.91 -23.59 -30.81
CA VAL A 8 38.77 -22.70 -31.14
C VAL A 8 37.89 -22.63 -29.89
N ASP A 9 37.83 -21.46 -29.32
CA ASP A 9 37.01 -21.14 -28.16
C ASP A 9 35.52 -21.35 -28.51
N ALA A 10 34.94 -22.39 -27.93
CA ALA A 10 33.57 -22.74 -28.14
C ALA A 10 32.70 -21.61 -27.52
N GLY A 11 31.93 -20.96 -28.37
CA GLY A 11 31.08 -19.84 -28.04
C GLY A 11 30.32 -20.02 -26.74
N ALA A 12 30.29 -18.97 -25.92
CA ALA A 12 29.58 -18.90 -24.66
C ALA A 12 28.13 -19.34 -24.87
N PRO A 13 27.58 -20.18 -24.00
CA PRO A 13 26.20 -20.65 -24.14
C PRO A 13 25.27 -19.45 -24.10
N ALA A 14 24.41 -19.33 -25.12
CA ALA A 14 23.36 -18.34 -25.18
C ALA A 14 22.58 -18.34 -23.85
N GLN A 15 22.69 -17.25 -23.10
CA GLN A 15 21.94 -17.08 -21.85
C GLN A 15 20.46 -17.22 -22.16
N ARG A 16 19.85 -18.28 -21.66
CA ARG A 16 18.40 -18.44 -21.72
C ARG A 16 17.75 -17.23 -21.04
N PRO A 17 16.80 -16.55 -21.70
CA PRO A 17 16.13 -15.41 -21.09
C PRO A 17 15.50 -15.84 -19.77
N ASN A 18 15.92 -15.21 -18.69
CA ASN A 18 15.37 -15.46 -17.36
C ASN A 18 13.88 -15.10 -17.40
N LYS A 19 13.01 -16.06 -17.06
CA LYS A 19 11.58 -15.78 -16.95
C LYS A 19 11.38 -14.65 -15.94
N PRO A 20 10.63 -13.58 -16.29
CA PRO A 20 10.39 -12.47 -15.38
C PRO A 20 9.71 -12.97 -14.11
N SER A 21 10.17 -12.47 -12.96
CA SER A 21 9.60 -12.81 -11.68
C SER A 21 8.15 -12.29 -11.58
N MET A 22 7.35 -12.82 -10.65
CA MET A 22 5.98 -12.28 -10.40
C MET A 22 6.01 -10.79 -10.06
N LEU A 23 7.06 -10.33 -9.37
CA LEU A 23 7.24 -8.92 -9.01
C LEU A 23 7.58 -8.06 -10.23
N ASP A 24 8.39 -8.56 -11.16
CA ASP A 24 8.69 -7.86 -12.40
C ASP A 24 7.43 -7.70 -13.27
N ARG A 25 6.55 -8.72 -13.30
CA ARG A 25 5.26 -8.65 -13.98
C ARG A 25 4.33 -7.63 -13.33
N ALA A 26 4.25 -7.60 -12.00
CA ALA A 26 3.44 -6.64 -11.27
C ALA A 26 3.98 -5.20 -11.42
N ALA A 27 5.28 -5.03 -11.60
CA ALA A 27 5.91 -3.75 -11.89
C ALA A 27 5.77 -3.30 -13.36
N GLY A 28 5.06 -4.07 -14.21
CA GLY A 28 4.88 -3.77 -15.63
C GLY A 28 6.04 -4.22 -16.52
N ASP A 29 7.00 -4.96 -15.99
CA ASP A 29 8.14 -5.50 -16.73
C ASP A 29 7.73 -6.84 -17.36
N THR A 30 6.85 -6.77 -18.34
CA THR A 30 6.48 -7.93 -19.14
C THR A 30 7.52 -8.08 -20.26
N ALA A 31 8.62 -8.77 -19.97
CA ALA A 31 9.42 -9.33 -21.04
C ALA A 31 8.55 -10.39 -21.73
N ARG A 32 7.82 -9.99 -22.76
CA ARG A 32 7.16 -10.95 -23.66
C ARG A 32 8.26 -11.74 -24.36
N VAL A 33 8.35 -13.01 -24.04
CA VAL A 33 9.02 -13.95 -24.95
C VAL A 33 7.99 -14.25 -26.02
N PRO A 34 8.13 -13.73 -27.24
CA PRO A 34 7.16 -14.00 -28.30
C PRO A 34 7.15 -15.50 -28.57
N ALA A 35 5.96 -16.10 -28.54
CA ALA A 35 5.79 -17.52 -28.83
C ALA A 35 6.13 -17.81 -30.32
N THR A 36 5.85 -16.84 -31.19
CA THR A 36 6.08 -16.88 -32.65
C THR A 36 6.27 -15.46 -33.15
N LEU A 37 7.37 -15.20 -33.85
CA LEU A 37 7.60 -13.91 -34.49
C LEU A 37 6.93 -13.92 -35.87
N THR A 38 6.13 -12.90 -36.20
CA THR A 38 5.47 -12.74 -37.49
C THR A 38 6.38 -11.95 -38.45
N PRO A 39 6.52 -12.36 -39.72
CA PRO A 39 7.27 -11.60 -40.71
C PRO A 39 6.46 -10.36 -41.13
N VAL A 40 7.03 -9.17 -40.91
CA VAL A 40 6.39 -7.88 -41.24
C VAL A 40 7.38 -6.99 -41.96
N LEU A 41 6.92 -6.23 -42.96
CA LEU A 41 7.69 -5.20 -43.63
C LEU A 41 7.24 -3.83 -43.10
N PRO A 42 8.00 -3.18 -42.21
CA PRO A 42 7.62 -1.87 -41.68
C PRO A 42 7.71 -0.78 -42.75
N HIS A 43 6.75 0.13 -42.80
CA HIS A 43 6.71 1.23 -43.78
C HIS A 43 7.83 2.24 -43.62
N GLU A 44 8.34 2.44 -42.38
CA GLU A 44 9.39 3.43 -42.07
C GLU A 44 10.77 2.77 -41.91
N LEU A 45 10.99 1.66 -42.60
CA LEU A 45 12.25 0.94 -42.53
C LEU A 45 13.37 1.76 -43.19
N VAL A 46 14.49 1.86 -42.51
CA VAL A 46 15.73 2.53 -42.98
C VAL A 46 16.86 1.52 -43.03
N ALA A 47 17.67 1.58 -44.07
CA ALA A 47 18.86 0.78 -44.21
C ALA A 47 20.13 1.65 -44.25
N GLY A 48 21.19 1.16 -43.69
CA GLY A 48 22.45 1.90 -43.71
C GLY A 48 23.68 1.05 -43.33
N SER A 49 24.85 1.69 -43.38
CA SER A 49 26.08 1.07 -42.90
C SER A 49 26.96 2.10 -42.20
N VAL A 50 27.67 1.65 -41.15
CA VAL A 50 28.66 2.45 -40.40
C VAL A 50 29.94 1.68 -40.25
N PRO A 51 31.10 2.31 -40.11
CA PRO A 51 32.33 1.62 -39.79
C PRO A 51 32.22 0.78 -38.51
N ALA A 52 32.69 -0.43 -38.53
CA ALA A 52 32.72 -1.26 -37.35
C ALA A 52 33.91 -0.83 -36.46
N VAL A 53 33.58 -0.54 -35.18
CA VAL A 53 34.60 -0.27 -34.16
C VAL A 53 34.49 -1.37 -33.13
N ILE A 54 35.56 -2.14 -32.96
CA ILE A 54 35.57 -3.32 -32.08
C ILE A 54 35.09 -2.97 -30.69
N GLY A 55 34.03 -3.64 -30.24
CA GLY A 55 33.40 -3.45 -28.92
C GLY A 55 32.42 -2.24 -28.82
N LEU A 56 32.28 -1.46 -29.89
CA LEU A 56 31.34 -0.31 -29.95
C LEU A 56 30.35 -0.41 -31.12
N GLU A 57 30.29 -1.55 -31.79
CA GLU A 57 29.49 -1.79 -33.00
C GLU A 57 28.03 -1.45 -32.75
N GLU A 58 27.44 -1.97 -31.69
CA GLU A 58 26.03 -1.74 -31.34
C GLU A 58 25.76 -0.27 -31.04
N SER A 59 26.66 0.42 -30.36
CA SER A 59 26.51 1.85 -30.07
C SER A 59 26.64 2.70 -31.33
N ALA A 60 27.53 2.35 -32.28
CA ALA A 60 27.66 3.03 -33.55
C ALA A 60 26.39 2.88 -34.39
N VAL A 61 25.88 1.63 -34.49
CA VAL A 61 24.61 1.35 -35.18
C VAL A 61 23.44 2.08 -34.56
N TRP A 62 23.29 2.04 -33.23
CA TRP A 62 22.20 2.74 -32.55
C TRP A 62 22.22 4.23 -32.82
N ASN A 63 23.39 4.89 -32.74
CA ASN A 63 23.51 6.32 -33.03
C ASN A 63 23.13 6.64 -34.49
N ALA A 64 23.55 5.81 -35.45
CA ALA A 64 23.17 5.99 -36.85
C ALA A 64 21.66 5.74 -37.07
N ALA A 65 21.09 4.74 -36.43
CA ALA A 65 19.67 4.44 -36.50
C ALA A 65 18.84 5.59 -35.91
N VAL A 66 19.23 6.13 -34.76
CA VAL A 66 18.59 7.32 -34.15
C VAL A 66 18.62 8.52 -35.09
N GLN A 67 19.77 8.77 -35.71
CA GLN A 67 19.92 9.87 -36.66
C GLN A 67 19.07 9.67 -37.94
N ALA A 68 19.01 8.45 -38.45
CA ALA A 68 18.26 8.12 -39.66
C ALA A 68 16.73 8.11 -39.41
N CYS A 69 16.28 7.63 -38.26
CA CYS A 69 14.86 7.59 -37.88
C CYS A 69 14.35 8.88 -37.22
N GLY A 70 15.24 9.81 -36.83
CA GLY A 70 14.87 11.07 -36.16
C GLY A 70 14.32 10.91 -34.75
N THR A 71 14.48 9.75 -34.12
CA THR A 71 14.00 9.44 -32.77
C THR A 71 14.97 8.55 -32.01
N GLU A 72 15.06 8.73 -30.68
CA GLU A 72 15.89 7.89 -29.83
C GLU A 72 15.28 6.48 -29.58
N ARG A 73 13.97 6.35 -29.81
CA ARG A 73 13.25 5.08 -29.66
C ARG A 73 13.25 4.36 -30.99
N VAL A 74 14.27 3.55 -31.21
CA VAL A 74 14.45 2.79 -32.46
C VAL A 74 14.62 1.30 -32.16
N HIS A 75 14.07 0.49 -33.04
CA HIS A 75 14.40 -0.92 -33.16
C HIS A 75 15.37 -1.08 -34.33
N TYR A 76 16.38 -1.89 -34.15
CA TYR A 76 17.40 -2.11 -35.16
C TYR A 76 17.86 -3.57 -35.15
N VAL A 77 18.39 -3.96 -36.26
CA VAL A 77 19.08 -5.24 -36.48
C VAL A 77 20.32 -4.94 -37.27
N PHE A 78 21.44 -5.59 -36.97
CA PHE A 78 22.69 -5.37 -37.67
C PHE A 78 23.53 -6.62 -37.77
N THR A 79 24.41 -6.61 -38.74
CA THR A 79 25.45 -7.59 -38.97
C THR A 79 26.78 -6.87 -39.14
N VAL A 80 27.87 -7.57 -38.91
CA VAL A 80 29.24 -7.03 -39.12
C VAL A 80 29.90 -7.82 -40.23
N GLU A 81 30.25 -7.14 -41.32
CA GLU A 81 30.87 -7.74 -42.46
C GLU A 81 31.85 -6.75 -43.10
N SER A 82 33.04 -7.21 -43.49
CA SER A 82 34.06 -6.42 -44.18
C SER A 82 34.43 -5.12 -43.44
N GLY A 83 34.53 -5.13 -42.10
CA GLY A 83 34.88 -3.96 -41.29
C GLY A 83 33.79 -2.89 -41.20
N ARG A 84 32.57 -3.23 -41.57
CA ARG A 84 31.37 -2.34 -41.46
C ARG A 84 30.24 -3.05 -40.75
N CYS A 85 29.46 -2.27 -40.03
CA CYS A 85 28.15 -2.69 -39.49
C CYS A 85 27.07 -2.31 -40.50
N TRP A 86 26.34 -3.30 -40.99
CA TRP A 86 25.20 -3.14 -41.87
C TRP A 86 23.93 -3.25 -41.04
N TYR A 87 23.04 -2.29 -41.19
CA TYR A 87 21.88 -2.27 -40.32
C TYR A 87 20.58 -1.96 -41.06
N LEU A 88 19.49 -2.48 -40.51
CA LEU A 88 18.12 -2.02 -40.71
C LEU A 88 17.62 -1.43 -39.43
N ALA A 89 16.87 -0.33 -39.52
CA ALA A 89 16.29 0.31 -38.35
C ALA A 89 14.89 0.81 -38.63
N VAL A 90 14.09 0.96 -37.60
CA VAL A 90 12.73 1.43 -37.67
C VAL A 90 12.36 2.19 -36.36
N PRO A 91 11.58 3.28 -36.43
CA PRO A 91 11.04 3.89 -35.23
C PRO A 91 10.19 2.88 -34.44
N SER A 92 10.32 2.87 -33.12
CA SER A 92 9.54 1.94 -32.27
C SER A 92 8.04 2.12 -32.41
N ALA A 93 7.59 3.32 -32.78
CA ALA A 93 6.19 3.60 -33.03
C ALA A 93 5.61 2.79 -34.22
N ALA A 94 6.41 2.55 -35.27
CA ALA A 94 5.98 1.78 -36.44
C ALA A 94 5.80 0.28 -36.15
N LEU A 95 6.37 -0.23 -35.06
CA LEU A 95 6.19 -1.62 -34.61
C LEU A 95 5.14 -1.76 -33.50
N ALA A 96 4.45 -0.67 -33.13
CA ALA A 96 3.46 -0.69 -32.03
C ALA A 96 2.27 -1.62 -32.32
N SER A 97 1.88 -1.75 -33.61
CA SER A 97 0.82 -2.66 -34.02
C SER A 97 1.24 -4.13 -33.97
N ASP A 98 2.54 -4.39 -34.26
CA ASP A 98 3.11 -5.72 -34.43
C ASP A 98 4.37 -5.90 -33.59
N PRO A 99 4.24 -5.87 -32.25
CA PRO A 99 5.41 -5.87 -31.34
C PRO A 99 6.22 -7.18 -31.41
N ASP A 100 5.60 -8.27 -31.83
CA ASP A 100 6.21 -9.59 -31.95
C ASP A 100 6.55 -9.88 -33.43
N SER A 101 7.03 -8.87 -34.16
CA SER A 101 7.41 -8.98 -35.58
C SER A 101 8.92 -9.04 -35.78
N TRP A 102 9.29 -9.53 -36.96
CA TRP A 102 10.67 -9.44 -37.45
C TRP A 102 10.67 -9.06 -38.94
N CYS A 103 11.75 -8.47 -39.41
CA CYS A 103 11.84 -8.06 -40.82
C CYS A 103 12.61 -9.12 -41.64
N PRO A 104 11.97 -9.77 -42.63
CA PRO A 104 12.66 -10.76 -43.47
C PRO A 104 13.85 -10.21 -44.28
N LEU A 105 13.83 -8.91 -44.59
CA LEU A 105 14.97 -8.25 -45.23
C LEU A 105 16.25 -8.27 -44.36
N ALA A 106 16.10 -8.46 -43.05
CA ALA A 106 17.25 -8.59 -42.15
C ALA A 106 18.09 -9.84 -42.46
N ALA A 107 17.47 -10.91 -42.97
CA ALA A 107 18.19 -12.11 -43.39
C ALA A 107 19.08 -11.84 -44.59
N ALA A 108 18.82 -10.80 -45.36
CA ALA A 108 19.61 -10.41 -46.52
C ALA A 108 20.69 -9.35 -46.22
N LEU A 109 20.97 -9.08 -44.95
CA LEU A 109 22.09 -8.21 -44.58
C LEU A 109 23.43 -8.93 -44.85
N PRO A 110 24.47 -8.21 -45.30
CA PRO A 110 25.80 -8.76 -45.50
C PRO A 110 26.32 -9.49 -44.25
N GLY A 111 26.87 -10.68 -44.42
CA GLY A 111 27.39 -11.51 -43.33
C GLY A 111 26.32 -12.31 -42.55
N ASN A 112 25.02 -12.17 -42.87
CA ASN A 112 23.95 -12.95 -42.21
C ASN A 112 23.71 -14.30 -42.91
N SER A 113 24.09 -14.42 -44.17
CA SER A 113 23.96 -15.63 -44.96
C SER A 113 25.28 -15.92 -45.69
N GLU A 114 25.70 -17.16 -45.73
CA GLU A 114 26.86 -17.63 -46.52
C GLU A 114 26.69 -17.41 -48.06
N TYR A 115 25.41 -17.29 -48.48
CA TYR A 115 25.02 -17.10 -49.89
C TYR A 115 24.79 -15.64 -50.25
N TRP A 116 25.15 -14.70 -49.37
CA TRP A 116 25.00 -13.30 -49.67
C TRP A 116 25.95 -12.87 -50.80
N ASP A 117 25.38 -12.19 -51.80
CA ASP A 117 26.09 -11.69 -52.95
C ASP A 117 25.83 -10.21 -53.19
N LYS A 118 26.88 -9.44 -53.54
CA LYS A 118 26.79 -7.99 -53.76
C LYS A 118 26.01 -7.61 -55.02
N GLU A 119 25.99 -8.49 -56.02
CA GLU A 119 25.32 -8.25 -57.31
C GLU A 119 23.84 -8.64 -57.28
N THR A 120 23.37 -9.18 -56.17
CA THR A 120 22.00 -9.67 -56.01
C THR A 120 21.13 -8.65 -55.29
N VAL A 121 19.91 -8.46 -55.81
CA VAL A 121 18.83 -7.72 -55.18
C VAL A 121 17.94 -8.67 -54.41
N TYR A 122 17.83 -8.48 -53.13
CA TYR A 122 17.01 -9.28 -52.24
C TYR A 122 15.65 -8.64 -52.09
N LEU A 123 14.58 -9.35 -52.48
CA LEU A 123 13.21 -8.89 -52.54
C LEU A 123 12.35 -9.61 -51.50
N TYR A 124 11.53 -8.87 -50.82
CA TYR A 124 10.47 -9.40 -49.95
C TYR A 124 9.16 -8.71 -50.28
N GLU A 125 8.08 -9.48 -50.45
CA GLU A 125 6.74 -8.98 -50.69
C GLU A 125 5.76 -9.58 -49.69
N HIS A 126 4.93 -8.73 -49.13
CA HIS A 126 3.87 -9.12 -48.20
C HIS A 126 2.68 -8.14 -48.30
N GLU A 127 1.46 -8.68 -48.43
CA GLU A 127 0.22 -7.90 -48.44
C GLU A 127 0.22 -6.70 -49.44
N GLY A 128 0.83 -6.88 -50.59
CA GLY A 128 0.88 -5.84 -51.62
C GLY A 128 1.92 -4.73 -51.37
N GLN A 129 2.73 -4.86 -50.33
CA GLN A 129 3.91 -4.05 -50.10
C GLN A 129 5.16 -4.86 -50.49
N ALA A 130 6.14 -4.20 -51.10
CA ALA A 130 7.41 -4.79 -51.42
C ALA A 130 8.57 -3.99 -50.83
N GLY A 131 9.55 -4.71 -50.37
CA GLY A 131 10.85 -4.16 -49.98
C GLY A 131 11.96 -4.85 -50.74
N ALA A 132 12.92 -4.08 -51.24
CA ALA A 132 14.07 -4.60 -51.91
C ALA A 132 15.34 -3.98 -51.28
N LEU A 133 16.31 -4.85 -51.06
CA LEU A 133 17.61 -4.48 -50.52
C LEU A 133 18.71 -4.77 -51.56
N ARG A 134 19.52 -3.80 -51.87
CA ARG A 134 20.56 -3.90 -52.87
C ARG A 134 21.85 -3.27 -52.35
N TRP A 135 22.96 -3.88 -52.69
CA TRP A 135 24.25 -3.23 -52.65
C TRP A 135 24.43 -2.37 -53.91
N ASP A 136 24.82 -1.12 -53.75
CA ASP A 136 25.17 -0.25 -54.86
C ASP A 136 26.68 -0.25 -55.05
N PRO A 137 27.19 -0.81 -56.17
CA PRO A 137 28.63 -0.89 -56.42
C PRO A 137 29.28 0.47 -56.67
N GLU A 138 28.50 1.47 -57.16
CA GLU A 138 29.02 2.80 -57.47
C GLU A 138 29.24 3.61 -56.19
N THR A 139 28.29 3.61 -55.28
CA THR A 139 28.39 4.38 -54.03
C THR A 139 28.94 3.58 -52.86
N GLY A 140 29.03 2.27 -52.99
CA GLY A 140 29.44 1.37 -51.90
C GLY A 140 28.46 1.39 -50.72
N ARG A 141 27.21 1.71 -50.99
CA ARG A 141 26.16 1.85 -49.97
C ARG A 141 25.06 0.84 -50.19
N MET A 142 24.34 0.54 -49.13
CA MET A 142 23.13 -0.23 -49.20
C MET A 142 21.95 0.66 -49.57
N GLN A 143 21.24 0.24 -50.62
CA GLN A 143 20.00 0.89 -51.07
C GLN A 143 18.81 0.07 -50.64
N LEU A 144 17.83 0.74 -50.06
CA LEU A 144 16.54 0.16 -49.68
C LEU A 144 15.45 0.81 -50.53
N PHE A 145 14.65 -0.04 -51.19
CA PHE A 145 13.47 0.36 -51.92
C PHE A 145 12.24 -0.16 -51.14
N LEU A 146 11.29 0.70 -50.83
CA LEU A 146 10.12 0.37 -50.03
C LEU A 146 8.88 1.01 -50.66
N GLY A 147 7.75 0.28 -50.69
CA GLY A 147 6.50 0.80 -51.16
C GLY A 147 5.56 -0.26 -51.73
N PRO A 148 4.48 0.16 -52.39
CA PRO A 148 3.55 -0.78 -53.02
C PRO A 148 4.25 -1.66 -54.07
N SER A 149 3.93 -2.97 -54.07
CA SER A 149 4.56 -3.96 -54.94
C SER A 149 4.52 -3.55 -56.41
N ARG A 150 3.38 -3.03 -56.88
CA ARG A 150 3.19 -2.54 -58.26
C ARG A 150 4.14 -1.42 -58.69
N THR A 151 4.70 -0.67 -57.72
CA THR A 151 5.62 0.43 -57.96
C THR A 151 7.05 -0.03 -57.83
N ILE A 152 7.35 -0.84 -56.84
CA ILE A 152 8.72 -1.27 -56.50
C ILE A 152 9.22 -2.35 -57.46
N LEU A 153 8.38 -3.35 -57.77
CA LEU A 153 8.78 -4.47 -58.61
C LEU A 153 9.29 -4.04 -60.02
N PRO A 154 8.57 -3.20 -60.80
CA PRO A 154 9.07 -2.73 -62.11
C PRO A 154 10.36 -1.94 -61.99
N ARG A 155 10.49 -1.11 -60.94
CA ARG A 155 11.71 -0.31 -60.69
C ARG A 155 12.89 -1.17 -60.37
N VAL A 156 12.70 -2.20 -59.57
CA VAL A 156 13.76 -3.15 -59.19
C VAL A 156 14.11 -4.01 -60.37
N GLN A 157 13.16 -4.47 -61.18
CA GLN A 157 13.42 -5.26 -62.40
C GLN A 157 14.16 -4.47 -63.49
N SER A 158 14.12 -3.15 -63.48
CA SER A 158 14.89 -2.33 -64.41
C SER A 158 16.36 -2.23 -64.02
N LEU A 159 16.77 -2.74 -62.84
CA LEU A 159 18.15 -2.84 -62.45
C LEU A 159 18.79 -4.06 -63.11
N ASP A 160 19.98 -3.90 -63.68
CA ASP A 160 20.75 -5.00 -64.23
C ASP A 160 21.42 -5.81 -63.11
N ALA A 161 20.64 -6.69 -62.47
CA ALA A 161 21.05 -7.45 -61.29
C ALA A 161 20.31 -8.78 -61.19
N ASN A 162 20.85 -9.70 -60.45
CA ASN A 162 20.17 -10.93 -60.05
C ASN A 162 19.12 -10.66 -59.00
N PHE A 163 18.02 -11.40 -58.96
CA PHE A 163 16.94 -11.23 -58.02
C PHE A 163 16.72 -12.49 -57.18
N VAL A 164 16.64 -12.34 -55.88
CA VAL A 164 16.30 -13.41 -54.95
C VAL A 164 15.16 -12.96 -54.07
N THR A 165 14.04 -13.70 -54.14
CA THR A 165 12.91 -13.46 -53.25
C THR A 165 13.13 -14.18 -51.95
N ILE A 166 13.04 -13.43 -50.84
CA ILE A 166 13.18 -13.96 -49.50
C ILE A 166 11.92 -14.69 -49.08
N ASN A 167 12.06 -15.99 -48.81
CA ASN A 167 11.00 -16.78 -48.20
C ASN A 167 11.14 -16.74 -46.66
N PRO A 168 10.23 -16.11 -45.91
CA PRO A 168 10.29 -15.99 -44.48
C PRO A 168 10.32 -17.32 -43.72
N LEU A 169 9.78 -18.40 -44.34
CA LEU A 169 9.78 -19.74 -43.74
C LEU A 169 11.16 -20.41 -43.77
N MET A 170 12.02 -19.99 -44.70
CA MET A 170 13.36 -20.56 -44.89
C MET A 170 14.48 -19.60 -44.46
N ALA A 171 14.14 -18.33 -44.30
CA ALA A 171 15.07 -17.28 -43.91
C ALA A 171 15.48 -17.41 -42.45
N GLN A 172 16.73 -17.09 -42.14
CA GLN A 172 17.18 -17.02 -40.77
C GLN A 172 16.45 -15.89 -40.04
N LEU A 173 15.80 -16.23 -38.93
CA LEU A 173 15.05 -15.27 -38.09
C LEU A 173 16.05 -14.37 -37.36
N VAL A 174 15.97 -13.07 -37.58
CA VAL A 174 16.79 -12.05 -36.91
C VAL A 174 15.87 -11.13 -36.14
N PRO A 175 15.80 -11.26 -34.81
CA PRO A 175 14.90 -10.47 -33.97
C PRO A 175 15.38 -9.02 -33.88
N TRP A 176 14.44 -8.09 -33.77
CA TRP A 176 14.73 -6.71 -33.49
C TRP A 176 15.45 -6.55 -32.14
N ARG A 177 16.44 -5.65 -32.13
CA ARG A 177 17.09 -5.20 -30.91
C ARG A 177 16.59 -3.80 -30.56
N ASN A 178 16.52 -3.50 -29.29
CA ASN A 178 16.20 -2.20 -28.78
C ASN A 178 17.14 -1.84 -27.64
N LYS A 179 17.61 -0.60 -27.62
CA LYS A 179 18.46 -0.11 -26.54
C LYS A 179 17.58 0.53 -25.47
N ASP A 180 17.66 0.01 -24.26
CA ASP A 180 16.97 0.59 -23.11
C ASP A 180 17.48 2.01 -22.82
N LEU A 181 16.63 3.01 -23.00
CA LEU A 181 16.95 4.39 -22.69
C LEU A 181 17.08 4.59 -21.18
N ARG A 182 17.93 5.52 -20.76
CA ARG A 182 18.05 5.86 -19.32
C ARG A 182 16.72 6.27 -18.69
N THR A 183 15.88 6.98 -19.44
CA THR A 183 14.54 7.36 -19.02
C THR A 183 13.65 6.15 -18.71
N ASP A 184 13.70 5.11 -19.55
CA ASP A 184 12.92 3.89 -19.37
C ASP A 184 13.48 3.05 -18.21
N GLN A 185 14.80 3.02 -18.05
CA GLN A 185 15.44 2.38 -16.88
C GLN A 185 15.04 3.08 -15.58
N LEU A 186 15.07 4.42 -15.56
CA LEU A 186 14.64 5.21 -14.40
C LEU A 186 13.15 5.04 -14.10
N SER A 187 12.29 5.02 -15.11
CA SER A 187 10.86 4.81 -14.92
C SER A 187 10.56 3.41 -14.35
N ARG A 188 11.24 2.38 -14.84
CA ARG A 188 11.14 1.01 -14.29
C ARG A 188 11.68 0.94 -12.86
N ALA A 189 12.81 1.59 -12.58
CA ALA A 189 13.35 1.67 -11.22
C ALA A 189 12.40 2.41 -10.27
N ALA A 190 11.82 3.54 -10.71
CA ALA A 190 10.83 4.29 -9.95
C ALA A 190 9.57 3.45 -9.69
N GLY A 191 9.08 2.71 -10.70
CA GLY A 191 7.95 1.81 -10.55
C GLY A 191 8.20 0.72 -9.51
N ARG A 192 9.38 0.11 -9.50
CA ARG A 192 9.78 -0.88 -8.48
C ARG A 192 9.86 -0.26 -7.09
N ILE A 193 10.47 0.92 -6.94
CA ILE A 193 10.56 1.62 -5.66
C ILE A 193 9.17 1.93 -5.12
N LEU A 194 8.26 2.46 -5.95
CA LEU A 194 6.88 2.75 -5.57
C LEU A 194 6.13 1.49 -5.13
N LEU A 195 6.31 0.38 -5.84
CA LEU A 195 5.68 -0.90 -5.48
C LEU A 195 6.18 -1.41 -4.12
N TYR A 196 7.50 -1.40 -3.89
CA TYR A 196 8.07 -1.83 -2.60
C TYR A 196 7.68 -0.90 -1.46
N SER A 197 7.68 0.43 -1.68
CA SER A 197 7.25 1.39 -0.68
C SER A 197 5.75 1.23 -0.34
N GLY A 198 4.90 1.04 -1.34
CA GLY A 198 3.48 0.76 -1.14
C GLY A 198 3.25 -0.52 -0.33
N LEU A 199 3.95 -1.61 -0.67
CA LEU A 199 3.85 -2.87 0.06
C LEU A 199 4.34 -2.73 1.51
N SER A 200 5.45 -2.02 1.73
CA SER A 200 5.98 -1.80 3.09
C SER A 200 5.03 -0.97 3.96
N VAL A 201 4.44 0.09 3.41
CA VAL A 201 3.44 0.92 4.12
C VAL A 201 2.21 0.10 4.50
N THR A 202 1.70 -0.74 3.58
CA THR A 202 0.54 -1.59 3.88
C THR A 202 0.84 -2.63 4.97
N LEU A 203 2.04 -3.23 4.96
CA LEU A 203 2.47 -4.16 6.01
C LEU A 203 2.60 -3.48 7.37
N ILE A 204 3.18 -2.26 7.43
CA ILE A 204 3.28 -1.48 8.66
C ILE A 204 1.89 -1.11 9.19
N ALA A 205 0.99 -0.66 8.32
CA ALA A 205 -0.39 -0.34 8.70
C ALA A 205 -1.13 -1.56 9.26
N LEU A 206 -0.98 -2.72 8.62
CA LEU A 206 -1.56 -3.97 9.10
C LEU A 206 -0.98 -4.38 10.48
N ALA A 207 0.33 -4.26 10.65
CA ALA A 207 0.99 -4.57 11.92
C ALA A 207 0.50 -3.63 13.04
N LEU A 208 0.38 -2.33 12.79
CA LEU A 208 -0.19 -1.36 13.72
C LEU A 208 -1.65 -1.69 14.08
N MET A 209 -2.46 -2.07 13.10
CA MET A 209 -3.84 -2.49 13.33
C MET A 209 -3.91 -3.72 14.24
N ILE A 210 -3.06 -4.71 14.03
CA ILE A 210 -2.98 -5.90 14.89
C ILE A 210 -2.54 -5.51 16.31
N VAL A 211 -1.52 -4.68 16.45
CA VAL A 211 -1.04 -4.22 17.76
C VAL A 211 -2.11 -3.44 18.52
N THR A 212 -2.81 -2.53 17.86
CA THR A 212 -3.91 -1.77 18.48
C THR A 212 -5.07 -2.68 18.88
N TYR A 213 -5.41 -3.67 18.06
CA TYR A 213 -6.45 -4.65 18.39
C TYR A 213 -6.06 -5.50 19.61
N LEU A 214 -4.82 -6.00 19.66
CA LEU A 214 -4.32 -6.76 20.79
C LEU A 214 -4.25 -5.92 22.07
N ALA A 215 -3.79 -4.66 21.97
CA ALA A 215 -3.77 -3.73 23.09
C ALA A 215 -5.18 -3.46 23.62
N ALA A 216 -6.15 -3.24 22.75
CA ALA A 216 -7.55 -3.07 23.13
C ALA A 216 -8.10 -4.32 23.83
N ALA A 217 -7.85 -5.50 23.28
CA ALA A 217 -8.29 -6.77 23.85
C ALA A 217 -7.67 -7.05 25.24
N LEU A 218 -6.43 -6.64 25.49
CA LEU A 218 -5.77 -6.78 26.78
C LEU A 218 -6.24 -5.74 27.82
N LEU A 219 -6.60 -4.54 27.38
CA LEU A 219 -7.07 -3.47 28.26
C LEU A 219 -8.55 -3.59 28.63
N GLN A 220 -9.38 -4.19 27.81
CA GLN A 220 -10.80 -4.38 28.05
C GLN A 220 -11.10 -5.01 29.41
N PRO A 221 -10.51 -6.15 29.81
CA PRO A 221 -10.79 -6.78 31.10
C PRO A 221 -10.31 -5.93 32.27
N GLN A 222 -9.26 -5.12 32.11
CA GLN A 222 -8.82 -4.18 33.14
C GLN A 222 -9.79 -3.03 33.33
N LEU A 223 -10.36 -2.51 32.26
CA LEU A 223 -11.39 -1.47 32.29
C LEU A 223 -12.70 -1.96 32.92
N GLU A 224 -13.13 -3.19 32.60
CA GLU A 224 -14.30 -3.80 33.20
C GLU A 224 -14.09 -4.06 34.70
N ASN A 225 -12.92 -4.53 35.11
CA ASN A 225 -12.55 -4.70 36.51
C ASN A 225 -12.49 -3.36 37.27
N ALA A 226 -11.98 -2.30 36.65
CA ALA A 226 -11.99 -0.97 37.24
C ALA A 226 -13.42 -0.43 37.39
N ARG A 227 -14.25 -0.60 36.38
CA ARG A 227 -15.67 -0.18 36.40
C ARG A 227 -16.47 -0.95 37.47
N SER A 228 -16.32 -2.25 37.55
CA SER A 228 -16.98 -3.06 38.58
C SER A 228 -16.56 -2.68 40.00
N LYS A 229 -15.28 -2.32 40.21
CA LYS A 229 -14.81 -1.80 41.50
C LYS A 229 -15.42 -0.46 41.84
N VAL A 230 -15.54 0.45 40.85
CA VAL A 230 -16.19 1.74 41.05
C VAL A 230 -17.69 1.57 41.36
N ASP A 231 -18.38 0.73 40.61
CA ASP A 231 -19.83 0.43 40.85
C ASP A 231 -20.02 -0.21 42.23
N THR A 232 -19.16 -1.13 42.64
CA THR A 232 -19.20 -1.73 43.97
C THR A 232 -18.93 -0.72 45.06
N ALA A 233 -17.92 0.15 44.90
CA ALA A 233 -17.63 1.20 45.84
C ALA A 233 -18.79 2.24 45.98
N THR A 234 -19.39 2.59 44.85
CA THR A 234 -20.55 3.50 44.82
C THR A 234 -21.78 2.90 45.51
N ASN A 235 -22.06 1.62 45.25
CA ASN A 235 -23.16 0.91 45.93
C ASN A 235 -22.89 0.78 47.43
N ASN A 236 -21.67 0.48 47.84
CA ASN A 236 -21.30 0.43 49.24
C ASN A 236 -21.45 1.79 49.93
N LEU A 237 -21.05 2.88 49.28
CA LEU A 237 -21.23 4.23 49.77
C LEU A 237 -22.74 4.59 49.90
N MET A 238 -23.54 4.27 48.89
CA MET A 238 -25.00 4.49 48.98
C MET A 238 -25.64 3.68 50.11
N THR A 239 -25.27 2.40 50.24
CA THR A 239 -25.77 1.55 51.32
C THR A 239 -25.34 2.09 52.70
N ASN A 240 -24.08 2.46 52.84
CA ASN A 240 -23.59 3.05 54.09
C ASN A 240 -24.23 4.41 54.38
N ALA A 241 -24.48 5.23 53.36
CA ALA A 241 -25.20 6.51 53.54
C ALA A 241 -26.66 6.29 53.94
N SER A 242 -27.37 5.34 53.31
CA SER A 242 -28.74 5.01 53.71
C SER A 242 -28.79 4.45 55.14
N THR A 243 -27.89 3.58 55.51
CA THR A 243 -27.79 3.02 56.86
C THR A 243 -27.44 4.10 57.88
N ALA A 244 -26.58 5.08 57.52
CA ALA A 244 -26.29 6.21 58.40
C ALA A 244 -27.51 7.15 58.56
N LEU A 245 -28.28 7.36 57.53
CA LEU A 245 -29.54 8.13 57.58
C LEU A 245 -30.63 7.42 58.41
N GLU A 246 -30.69 6.12 58.40
CA GLU A 246 -31.57 5.30 59.21
C GLU A 246 -30.98 5.04 60.62
N SER A 247 -29.78 5.52 60.92
CA SER A 247 -29.14 5.29 62.20
C SER A 247 -29.92 5.95 63.34
N ASP A 248 -29.87 5.29 64.50
CA ASP A 248 -30.54 5.74 65.72
C ASP A 248 -30.21 7.19 66.10
N VAL A 249 -29.06 7.69 65.66
CA VAL A 249 -28.62 9.07 65.95
C VAL A 249 -29.59 10.11 65.33
N PHE A 250 -30.04 9.93 64.09
CA PHE A 250 -30.97 10.82 63.43
C PHE A 250 -32.35 10.72 64.08
N LYS A 251 -32.80 9.53 64.46
CA LYS A 251 -34.05 9.34 65.20
C LYS A 251 -34.02 10.09 66.54
N HIS A 252 -32.93 9.95 67.25
CA HIS A 252 -32.75 10.66 68.55
C HIS A 252 -32.67 12.19 68.36
N PHE A 253 -31.96 12.64 67.28
CA PHE A 253 -31.89 14.07 66.99
C PHE A 253 -33.29 14.69 66.70
N ASN A 254 -34.06 14.08 65.85
CA ASN A 254 -35.41 14.51 65.59
C ASN A 254 -36.29 14.54 66.87
N ARG A 255 -36.12 13.55 67.69
CA ARG A 255 -36.80 13.40 68.92
C ARG A 255 -36.48 14.48 69.95
N ILE A 256 -35.14 14.77 70.02
CA ILE A 256 -34.68 15.92 70.84
C ILE A 256 -35.30 17.21 70.36
N GLN A 257 -35.42 17.43 69.05
CA GLN A 257 -35.99 18.60 68.46
C GLN A 257 -37.47 18.71 68.78
N GLU A 258 -38.22 17.61 68.63
CA GLU A 258 -39.65 17.57 68.99
C GLU A 258 -39.90 17.86 70.49
N LEU A 259 -39.03 17.31 71.36
CA LEU A 259 -39.07 17.60 72.80
C LEU A 259 -38.76 19.07 73.11
N LEU A 260 -37.73 19.63 72.43
CA LEU A 260 -37.42 21.07 72.63
C LEU A 260 -38.51 21.98 72.17
N ASP A 261 -39.16 21.69 71.02
CA ASP A 261 -40.27 22.45 70.49
C ASP A 261 -41.47 22.39 71.44
N ALA A 262 -41.77 21.20 71.98
CA ALA A 262 -42.85 21.03 72.95
C ALA A 262 -42.53 21.75 74.25
N LEU A 263 -41.35 21.69 74.76
CA LEU A 263 -40.88 22.36 75.96
C LEU A 263 -40.83 23.89 75.78
N TYR A 264 -40.43 24.37 74.59
CA TYR A 264 -40.49 25.81 74.30
C TYR A 264 -41.88 26.40 74.39
N GLY A 265 -42.85 25.66 73.82
CA GLY A 265 -44.29 26.08 73.97
C GLY A 265 -44.78 26.21 75.42
N LEU A 266 -44.17 25.43 76.30
CA LEU A 266 -44.50 25.43 77.76
C LEU A 266 -43.54 26.26 78.60
N LYS A 267 -42.61 27.01 78.02
CA LYS A 267 -41.51 27.70 78.69
C LYS A 267 -40.71 26.77 79.60
N GLY A 268 -40.60 25.48 79.22
CA GLY A 268 -39.80 24.48 79.91
C GLY A 268 -38.40 24.47 79.40
N THR A 269 -37.50 23.72 80.07
CA THR A 269 -36.09 23.53 79.68
C THR A 269 -35.76 22.08 79.81
N LEU A 270 -35.17 21.51 78.73
CA LEU A 270 -34.62 20.15 78.75
C LEU A 270 -33.35 20.14 79.59
N VAL A 271 -33.25 19.27 80.61
CA VAL A 271 -32.07 19.16 81.51
C VAL A 271 -31.19 18.01 81.13
N ARG A 272 -31.78 16.89 80.75
CA ARG A 272 -31.03 15.66 80.45
C ARG A 272 -31.77 14.89 79.38
N TYR A 273 -31.01 14.33 78.45
CA TYR A 273 -31.49 13.36 77.45
C TYR A 273 -30.43 12.23 77.37
N GLU A 274 -30.80 11.03 77.68
CA GLU A 274 -29.92 9.92 77.81
C GLU A 274 -30.51 8.74 77.06
N VAL A 275 -29.66 8.16 76.15
CA VAL A 275 -30.00 6.97 75.43
C VAL A 275 -29.29 5.80 76.12
N LYS A 276 -30.00 4.83 76.61
CA LYS A 276 -29.45 3.65 77.22
C LYS A 276 -28.99 2.63 76.20
N GLN A 277 -28.17 1.70 76.62
CA GLN A 277 -27.65 0.65 75.72
C GLN A 277 -28.73 -0.28 75.13
N ASP A 278 -29.88 -0.35 75.76
CA ASP A 278 -31.08 -1.10 75.29
C ASP A 278 -31.93 -0.31 74.27
N GLY A 279 -31.48 0.88 73.89
CA GLY A 279 -32.21 1.74 72.95
C GLY A 279 -33.33 2.54 73.60
N SER A 280 -33.62 2.37 74.90
CA SER A 280 -34.59 3.16 75.64
C SER A 280 -34.02 4.55 75.92
N VAL A 281 -34.96 5.56 75.91
CA VAL A 281 -34.59 6.95 76.12
C VAL A 281 -35.17 7.43 77.43
N GLU A 282 -34.28 7.99 78.25
CA GLU A 282 -34.72 8.76 79.44
C GLU A 282 -34.38 10.23 79.23
N TRP A 283 -35.37 11.06 79.57
CA TRP A 283 -35.19 12.51 79.52
C TRP A 283 -35.79 13.20 80.76
N GLU A 284 -35.16 14.28 81.11
CA GLU A 284 -35.61 15.13 82.22
C GLU A 284 -35.74 16.58 81.79
N ALA A 285 -36.84 17.23 82.19
CA ALA A 285 -37.07 18.62 81.89
C ALA A 285 -37.66 19.37 83.12
N LEU A 286 -37.38 20.66 83.11
CA LEU A 286 -38.02 21.59 84.09
C LEU A 286 -39.17 22.31 83.41
N VAL A 287 -40.35 22.28 84.05
CA VAL A 287 -41.56 22.89 83.51
C VAL A 287 -42.25 23.77 84.58
N PRO A 288 -43.06 24.78 84.25
CA PRO A 288 -43.79 25.55 85.18
C PRO A 288 -44.81 24.69 86.01
N PRO A 289 -45.09 25.06 87.25
CA PRO A 289 -45.94 24.26 88.15
C PRO A 289 -47.39 24.08 87.65
N ALA A 290 -47.80 24.90 86.70
CA ALA A 290 -49.15 24.79 86.07
C ALA A 290 -49.21 23.71 84.96
N TYR A 291 -48.11 22.92 84.80
CA TYR A 291 -48.07 21.88 83.81
C TYR A 291 -48.95 20.68 84.17
N THR A 292 -49.76 20.21 83.27
CA THR A 292 -50.52 18.95 83.36
C THR A 292 -49.95 17.95 82.34
N ALA A 293 -49.69 16.74 82.80
CA ALA A 293 -49.00 15.68 82.02
C ALA A 293 -49.73 15.19 80.75
N GLY A 294 -50.71 15.91 80.22
CA GLY A 294 -51.46 15.61 79.03
C GLY A 294 -51.42 16.68 77.96
N SER A 295 -50.71 17.79 78.18
CA SER A 295 -50.74 18.98 77.31
C SER A 295 -50.00 18.89 76.00
N SER A 296 -49.12 17.89 75.76
CA SER A 296 -48.38 17.67 74.53
C SER A 296 -48.10 16.16 74.31
N GLU A 297 -48.24 15.70 73.10
CA GLU A 297 -48.01 14.30 72.73
C GLU A 297 -46.54 13.90 72.90
N ALA A 298 -45.61 14.82 72.70
CA ALA A 298 -44.18 14.61 72.92
C ALA A 298 -43.80 14.45 74.39
N LEU A 299 -44.62 14.90 75.30
CA LEU A 299 -44.43 14.81 76.77
C LEU A 299 -45.31 13.74 77.45
N ARG A 300 -46.01 12.94 76.59
CA ARG A 300 -46.86 11.85 77.07
C ARG A 300 -46.02 10.81 77.87
N GLY A 301 -46.50 10.40 78.98
CA GLY A 301 -45.81 9.45 79.85
C GLY A 301 -44.75 10.06 80.78
N SER A 302 -44.59 11.40 80.81
CA SER A 302 -43.80 12.06 81.79
C SER A 302 -44.46 12.10 83.18
N ALA A 303 -43.67 11.88 84.18
CA ALA A 303 -44.14 11.97 85.58
C ALA A 303 -43.24 12.98 86.33
N PRO A 304 -43.85 13.73 87.24
CA PRO A 304 -43.14 14.67 88.13
C PRO A 304 -42.19 13.86 89.06
N VAL A 305 -40.92 14.24 89.08
CA VAL A 305 -39.92 13.62 89.95
C VAL A 305 -39.41 14.65 90.96
N GLY A 306 -39.91 14.54 92.20
CA GLY A 306 -39.57 15.45 93.28
C GLY A 306 -40.49 16.62 93.45
N GLY A 307 -40.16 17.51 94.37
CA GLY A 307 -40.99 18.73 94.66
C GLY A 307 -40.60 19.89 93.75
N VAL A 308 -41.22 21.06 94.02
CA VAL A 308 -40.92 22.29 93.31
C VAL A 308 -39.50 22.74 93.64
N GLU A 309 -38.68 22.96 92.61
CA GLU A 309 -37.28 23.44 92.74
C GLU A 309 -37.27 24.90 93.23
N LYS A 310 -36.09 25.37 93.68
CA LYS A 310 -35.93 26.74 94.23
C LYS A 310 -36.29 27.85 93.26
N ASP A 311 -36.36 27.59 91.99
CA ASP A 311 -36.76 28.53 90.96
C ASP A 311 -38.29 28.47 90.64
N GLY A 312 -39.05 27.69 91.43
CA GLY A 312 -40.48 27.56 91.22
C GLY A 312 -40.88 26.58 90.09
N ARG A 313 -40.00 25.82 89.53
CA ARG A 313 -40.30 24.84 88.43
C ARG A 313 -40.35 23.40 88.96
N VAL A 314 -41.12 22.59 88.27
CA VAL A 314 -41.23 21.14 88.56
C VAL A 314 -40.42 20.35 87.62
N ARG A 315 -39.66 19.38 88.13
CA ARG A 315 -38.90 18.45 87.34
C ARG A 315 -39.76 17.27 86.91
N ILE A 316 -39.83 17.04 85.65
CA ILE A 316 -40.55 15.90 85.06
C ILE A 316 -39.50 14.96 84.39
N ARG A 317 -39.80 13.69 84.47
CA ARG A 317 -38.98 12.64 83.76
C ARG A 317 -39.95 11.86 82.85
N GLY A 318 -39.50 11.63 81.66
CA GLY A 318 -40.13 10.75 80.71
C GLY A 318 -39.22 9.60 80.25
N THR A 319 -39.81 8.47 80.01
CA THR A 319 -39.19 7.32 79.43
C THR A 319 -39.88 6.91 78.14
N GLN A 320 -39.21 6.57 77.18
CA GLN A 320 -39.82 6.16 75.91
C GLN A 320 -39.07 5.00 75.28
#